data_4ea990dc499fd3cd265609efc957f9c3
#
_entry.id   4ea990dc499fd3cd265609efc957f9c3
#
_cell.length_a   1.000
_cell.length_b   1.000
_cell.length_c   1.000
_cell.angle_alpha   90.00
_cell.angle_beta   90.00
_cell.angle_gamma   90.00
#
_symmetry.space_group_name_H-M   'P 1'
#
loop_
_entity.id
_entity.type
_entity.pdbx_description
1 polymer ?
#
loop_
_entity_poly.entity_id
_entity_poly.type
_entity_poly.pdbx_seq_one_letter_code
_entity_poly.pdbx_strand_id
1 'polypeptide(L)'
;MSRLEKIGDLFRDEIATIIQKKLRDPRLAKIISVNEVSVAKDLAFADVYVSSFETQSEDQKQDLILSLNGASGFIRTMLSRTHKIRSTPKLRFHYDDTNERVARLESLLAESSQI
;
A
#
# COMPACT_ATOMS: atom_id res chain seq x y z
N MET A 1 -18.10 8.90 6.66
CA MET A 1 -17.19 7.81 6.30
C MET A 1 -17.98 6.53 6.09
N SER A 2 -17.80 5.87 4.96
CA SER A 2 -18.51 4.63 4.65
C SER A 2 -17.92 3.44 5.42
N ARG A 3 -18.68 2.34 5.48
CA ARG A 3 -18.22 1.10 6.10
C ARG A 3 -16.96 0.55 5.41
N LEU A 4 -16.90 0.62 4.08
CA LEU A 4 -15.73 0.15 3.33
C LEU A 4 -14.50 1.00 3.59
N GLU A 5 -14.66 2.30 3.75
CA GLU A 5 -13.54 3.18 4.11
C GLU A 5 -13.01 2.88 5.51
N LYS A 6 -13.90 2.61 6.47
CA LYS A 6 -13.50 2.21 7.82
C LYS A 6 -12.73 0.89 7.82
N ILE A 7 -13.18 -0.08 7.04
CA ILE A 7 -12.50 -1.37 6.89
C ILE A 7 -11.12 -1.14 6.26
N GLY A 8 -11.05 -0.31 5.21
CA GLY A 8 -9.79 0.02 4.55
C GLY A 8 -8.79 0.65 5.50
N ASP A 9 -9.23 1.59 6.33
CA ASP A 9 -8.37 2.26 7.32
C ASP A 9 -7.85 1.28 8.37
N LEU A 10 -8.71 0.38 8.85
CA LEU A 10 -8.31 -0.68 9.78
C LEU A 10 -7.27 -1.60 9.15
N PHE A 11 -7.51 -2.05 7.92
CA PHE A 11 -6.58 -2.92 7.20
C PHE A 11 -5.25 -2.23 6.94
N ARG A 12 -5.27 -0.93 6.60
CA ARG A 12 -4.04 -0.15 6.41
C ARG A 12 -3.14 -0.25 7.64
N ASP A 13 -3.69 0.00 8.81
CA ASP A 13 -2.93 -0.01 10.05
C ASP A 13 -2.43 -1.41 10.41
N GLU A 14 -3.27 -2.42 10.23
CA GLU A 14 -2.90 -3.80 10.51
C GLU A 14 -1.87 -4.33 9.52
N ILE A 15 -2.02 -4.04 8.23
CA ILE A 15 -1.05 -4.45 7.19
C ILE A 15 0.31 -3.80 7.45
N ALA A 16 0.32 -2.51 7.79
CA ALA A 16 1.55 -1.81 8.14
C ALA A 16 2.28 -2.49 9.29
N THR A 17 1.54 -2.88 10.32
CA THR A 17 2.09 -3.60 11.47
C THR A 17 2.64 -4.97 11.07
N ILE A 18 1.91 -5.71 10.24
CA ILE A 18 2.34 -7.04 9.77
C ILE A 18 3.63 -6.93 8.97
N ILE A 19 3.71 -5.99 8.03
CA ILE A 19 4.91 -5.76 7.23
C ILE A 19 6.09 -5.45 8.13
N GLN A 20 5.91 -4.54 9.09
CA GLN A 20 6.96 -4.09 9.97
C GLN A 20 7.46 -5.17 10.93
N LYS A 21 6.55 -5.98 11.47
CA LYS A 21 6.88 -6.92 12.57
C LYS A 21 7.05 -8.36 12.14
N LYS A 22 6.39 -8.80 11.07
CA LYS A 22 6.28 -10.21 10.71
C LYS A 22 7.05 -10.60 9.46
N LEU A 23 7.30 -9.67 8.54
CA LEU A 23 8.13 -9.99 7.39
C LEU A 23 9.60 -10.04 7.80
N ARG A 24 10.27 -11.12 7.42
CA ARG A 24 11.65 -11.35 7.83
C ARG A 24 12.69 -10.65 6.96
N ASP A 25 12.27 -10.07 5.85
CA ASP A 25 13.18 -9.32 5.00
C ASP A 25 13.39 -7.93 5.61
N PRO A 26 14.57 -7.63 6.19
CA PRO A 26 14.82 -6.33 6.81
C PRO A 26 14.76 -5.17 5.80
N ARG A 27 14.89 -5.45 4.50
CA ARG A 27 14.75 -4.44 3.46
C ARG A 27 13.31 -3.97 3.29
N LEU A 28 12.34 -4.85 3.59
CA LEU A 28 10.92 -4.53 3.51
C LEU A 28 10.39 -3.87 4.80
N ALA A 29 11.01 -4.15 5.94
CA ALA A 29 10.44 -3.80 7.25
C ALA A 29 10.60 -2.34 7.66
N LYS A 30 11.64 -1.63 7.18
CA LYS A 30 12.02 -0.32 7.75
C LYS A 30 11.50 0.89 7.00
N ILE A 31 11.06 0.73 5.76
CA ILE A 31 10.91 1.85 4.83
C ILE A 31 9.59 1.90 4.09
N ILE A 32 8.74 0.92 4.33
CA ILE A 32 7.45 0.85 3.61
C ILE A 32 6.39 1.62 4.39
N SER A 33 5.78 2.58 3.71
CA SER A 33 4.58 3.26 4.19
C SER A 33 3.37 2.68 3.49
N VAL A 34 2.39 2.19 4.26
CA VAL A 34 1.09 1.78 3.73
C VAL A 34 0.18 3.00 3.77
N ASN A 35 -0.08 3.59 2.61
CA ASN A 35 -0.76 4.88 2.51
C ASN A 35 -2.27 4.75 2.47
N GLU A 36 -2.78 3.75 1.74
CA GLU A 36 -4.21 3.56 1.54
C GLU A 36 -4.52 2.11 1.27
N VAL A 37 -5.68 1.65 1.72
CA VAL A 37 -6.24 0.35 1.34
C VAL A 37 -7.67 0.59 0.83
N SER A 38 -7.90 0.23 -0.43
CA SER A 38 -9.20 0.34 -1.08
C SER A 38 -9.83 -1.05 -1.18
N VAL A 39 -10.92 -1.26 -0.45
CA VAL A 39 -11.60 -2.56 -0.36
C VAL A 39 -12.76 -2.61 -1.34
N ALA A 40 -12.82 -3.67 -2.15
CA ALA A 40 -13.93 -3.88 -3.07
C ALA A 40 -15.23 -4.17 -2.31
N LYS A 41 -16.37 -3.79 -2.91
CA LYS A 41 -17.69 -3.92 -2.27
C LYS A 41 -18.03 -5.34 -1.83
N ASP A 42 -17.60 -6.34 -2.62
CA ASP A 42 -17.84 -7.75 -2.33
C ASP A 42 -16.79 -8.37 -1.40
N LEU A 43 -15.83 -7.56 -0.93
CA LEU A 43 -14.71 -7.99 -0.09
C LEU A 43 -13.82 -9.06 -0.74
N ALA A 44 -13.86 -9.21 -2.06
CA ALA A 44 -13.04 -10.21 -2.76
C ALA A 44 -11.59 -9.77 -2.89
N PHE A 45 -11.37 -8.46 -3.09
CA PHE A 45 -10.04 -7.89 -3.29
C PHE A 45 -9.88 -6.60 -2.48
N ALA A 46 -8.65 -6.32 -2.08
CA ALA A 46 -8.26 -5.03 -1.55
C ALA A 46 -6.98 -4.59 -2.25
N ASP A 47 -6.97 -3.35 -2.72
CA ASP A 47 -5.82 -2.74 -3.34
C ASP A 47 -5.07 -1.94 -2.27
N VAL A 48 -3.79 -2.27 -2.07
CA VAL A 48 -2.94 -1.71 -1.03
C VAL A 48 -1.89 -0.82 -1.69
N TYR A 49 -1.92 0.46 -1.37
CA TYR A 49 -1.02 1.45 -1.96
C TYR A 49 0.11 1.76 -0.99
N VAL A 50 1.32 1.51 -1.43
CA VAL A 50 2.53 1.65 -0.61
C VAL A 50 3.54 2.56 -1.28
N SER A 51 4.40 3.16 -0.47
CA SER A 51 5.54 3.94 -0.95
C SER A 51 6.75 3.73 -0.06
N SER A 52 7.91 4.15 -0.53
CA SER A 52 9.15 4.08 0.23
C SER A 52 10.10 5.19 -0.22
N PHE A 53 10.71 5.86 0.74
CA PHE A 53 11.72 6.88 0.45
C PHE A 53 12.99 6.31 -0.20
N GLU A 54 13.24 5.02 -0.02
CA GLU A 54 14.45 4.37 -0.55
C GLU A 54 14.26 3.80 -1.96
N THR A 55 13.04 3.80 -2.48
CA THR A 55 12.77 3.33 -3.85
C THR A 55 12.70 4.53 -4.80
N GLN A 56 13.84 4.88 -5.39
CA GLN A 56 13.98 6.06 -6.24
C GLN A 56 13.78 5.76 -7.72
N SER A 57 14.12 4.55 -8.18
CA SER A 57 14.02 4.16 -9.58
C SER A 57 12.77 3.31 -9.83
N GLU A 58 12.33 3.26 -11.10
CA GLU A 58 11.21 2.40 -11.49
C GLU A 58 11.50 0.93 -11.23
N ASP A 59 12.74 0.48 -11.45
CA ASP A 59 13.14 -0.90 -11.18
C ASP A 59 13.03 -1.24 -9.69
N GLN A 60 13.46 -0.33 -8.82
CA GLN A 60 13.34 -0.52 -7.38
C GLN A 60 11.87 -0.57 -6.94
N LYS A 61 11.01 0.27 -7.53
CA LYS A 61 9.58 0.26 -7.25
C LYS A 61 8.94 -1.06 -7.67
N GLN A 62 9.28 -1.56 -8.87
CA GLN A 62 8.78 -2.84 -9.35
C GLN A 62 9.23 -4.00 -8.46
N ASP A 63 10.50 -4.02 -8.06
CA ASP A 63 11.03 -5.06 -7.17
C ASP A 63 10.31 -5.07 -5.83
N LEU A 64 10.04 -3.89 -5.27
CA LEU A 64 9.29 -3.76 -4.02
C LEU A 64 7.89 -4.36 -4.17
N ILE A 65 7.19 -3.99 -5.23
CA ILE A 65 5.81 -4.46 -5.46
C ILE A 65 5.77 -5.97 -5.73
N LEU A 66 6.72 -6.50 -6.50
CA LEU A 66 6.82 -7.94 -6.73
C LEU A 66 7.06 -8.69 -5.42
N SER A 67 7.94 -8.17 -4.56
CA SER A 67 8.21 -8.76 -3.25
C SER A 67 6.99 -8.78 -2.35
N LEU A 68 6.25 -7.66 -2.31
CA LEU A 68 5.04 -7.57 -1.49
C LEU A 68 3.92 -8.48 -2.02
N ASN A 69 3.74 -8.54 -3.35
CA ASN A 69 2.74 -9.43 -3.95
C ASN A 69 3.12 -10.90 -3.73
N GLY A 70 4.41 -11.22 -3.71
CA GLY A 70 4.89 -12.54 -3.34
C GLY A 70 4.57 -12.91 -1.90
N ALA A 71 4.53 -11.93 -1.00
CA ALA A 71 4.19 -12.11 0.42
C ALA A 71 2.70 -11.92 0.72
N SER A 72 1.88 -11.62 -0.28
CA SER A 72 0.47 -11.23 -0.08
C SER A 72 -0.36 -12.32 0.61
N GLY A 73 -0.10 -13.60 0.29
CA GLY A 73 -0.79 -14.71 0.93
C GLY A 73 -0.48 -14.81 2.42
N PHE A 74 0.78 -14.63 2.79
CA PHE A 74 1.19 -14.59 4.19
C PHE A 74 0.55 -13.42 4.93
N ILE A 75 0.60 -12.23 4.34
CA ILE A 75 0.01 -11.01 4.93
C ILE A 75 -1.49 -11.21 5.11
N ARG A 76 -2.17 -11.76 4.11
CA ARG A 76 -3.60 -12.06 4.17
C ARG A 76 -3.93 -13.02 5.32
N THR A 77 -3.14 -14.08 5.45
CA THR A 77 -3.33 -15.07 6.53
C THR A 77 -3.18 -14.40 7.91
N MET A 78 -2.15 -13.58 8.08
CA MET A 78 -1.96 -12.84 9.34
C MET A 78 -3.08 -11.86 9.59
N LEU A 79 -3.53 -11.15 8.56
CA LEU A 79 -4.63 -10.20 8.65
C LEU A 79 -5.92 -10.89 9.09
N SER A 80 -6.20 -12.09 8.56
CA SER A 80 -7.40 -12.85 8.91
C SER A 80 -7.47 -13.24 10.39
N ARG A 81 -6.33 -13.26 11.07
CA ARG A 81 -6.25 -13.61 12.51
C ARG A 81 -6.47 -12.42 13.43
N THR A 82 -6.39 -11.19 12.90
CA THR A 82 -6.41 -9.97 13.72
C THR A 82 -7.76 -9.27 13.73
N HIS A 83 -8.71 -9.69 12.93
CA HIS A 83 -10.03 -9.07 12.87
C HIS A 83 -11.15 -10.12 12.79
N LYS A 84 -12.38 -9.68 13.07
CA LYS A 84 -13.55 -10.53 13.09
C LYS A 84 -14.42 -10.42 11.84
N ILE A 85 -13.83 -10.06 10.71
CA ILE A 85 -14.53 -9.98 9.44
C ILE A 85 -14.62 -11.38 8.85
N ARG A 86 -15.81 -11.74 8.36
CA ARG A 86 -16.14 -13.09 7.91
C ARG A 86 -15.25 -13.58 6.76
N SER A 87 -14.77 -12.65 5.93
CA SER A 87 -13.96 -12.97 4.77
C SER A 87 -12.84 -11.94 4.64
N THR A 88 -11.60 -12.40 4.48
CA THR A 88 -10.46 -11.53 4.26
C THR A 88 -10.20 -11.44 2.77
N PRO A 89 -10.17 -10.22 2.18
CA PRO A 89 -9.94 -10.07 0.75
C PRO A 89 -8.54 -10.49 0.35
N LYS A 90 -8.38 -10.85 -0.92
CA LYS A 90 -7.06 -11.02 -1.53
C LYS A 90 -6.41 -9.65 -1.66
N LEU A 91 -5.13 -9.55 -1.34
CA LEU A 91 -4.40 -8.29 -1.34
C LEU A 91 -3.62 -8.14 -2.65
N ARG A 92 -3.69 -6.95 -3.24
CA ARG A 92 -2.91 -6.55 -4.41
C ARG A 92 -2.16 -5.28 -4.05
N PHE A 93 -0.84 -5.34 -4.14
CA PHE A 93 0.01 -4.21 -3.79
C PHE A 93 0.35 -3.38 -5.02
N HIS A 94 0.28 -2.06 -4.85
CA HIS A 94 0.59 -1.08 -5.89
C HIS A 94 1.51 -0.01 -5.31
N TYR A 95 2.40 0.52 -6.13
CA TYR A 95 3.22 1.64 -5.70
C TYR A 95 2.41 2.93 -5.78
N ASP A 96 2.41 3.68 -4.69
CA ASP A 96 1.72 4.96 -4.61
C ASP A 96 2.71 6.08 -4.92
N ASP A 97 2.61 6.63 -6.12
CA ASP A 97 3.43 7.75 -6.57
C ASP A 97 2.69 9.09 -6.55
N THR A 98 1.63 9.20 -5.75
CA THR A 98 0.78 10.38 -5.67
C THR A 98 1.59 11.64 -5.41
N ASN A 99 2.52 11.60 -4.46
CA ASN A 99 3.35 12.76 -4.13
C ASN A 99 4.23 13.19 -5.30
N GLU A 100 4.77 12.24 -6.06
CA GLU A 100 5.57 12.53 -7.25
C GLU A 100 4.72 13.15 -8.36
N ARG A 101 3.51 12.66 -8.54
CA ARG A 101 2.56 13.21 -9.52
C ARG A 101 2.18 14.64 -9.19
N VAL A 102 1.87 14.90 -7.92
CA VAL A 102 1.53 16.25 -7.45
C VAL A 102 2.70 17.20 -7.66
N ALA A 103 3.91 16.79 -7.30
CA ALA A 103 5.10 17.63 -7.49
C ALA A 103 5.33 17.97 -8.96
N ARG A 104 5.15 16.99 -9.86
CA ARG A 104 5.28 17.22 -11.31
C ARG A 104 4.21 18.20 -11.82
N LEU A 105 2.98 18.04 -11.37
CA LEU A 105 1.88 18.92 -11.77
C LEU A 105 2.14 20.34 -11.28
N GLU A 106 2.59 20.51 -10.06
CA GLU A 106 2.94 21.82 -9.50
C GLU A 106 4.06 22.48 -10.30
N SER A 107 5.09 21.73 -10.69
CA SER A 107 6.18 22.22 -11.52
C SER A 107 5.68 22.68 -12.89
N LEU A 108 4.80 21.91 -13.52
CA LEU A 108 4.21 22.27 -14.83
C LEU A 108 3.35 23.51 -14.73
N LEU A 109 2.57 23.65 -13.67
CA LEU A 109 1.75 24.83 -13.43
C LEU A 109 2.60 26.08 -13.19
N ALA A 110 3.70 25.94 -12.45
CA ALA A 110 4.64 27.04 -12.21
C ALA A 110 5.30 27.50 -13.51
N GLU A 111 5.70 26.57 -14.38
CA GLU A 111 6.24 26.91 -15.71
C GLU A 111 5.22 27.65 -16.56
N SER A 112 3.98 27.20 -16.56
CA SER A 112 2.90 27.83 -17.31
C SER A 112 2.62 29.25 -16.83
N SER A 113 2.75 29.53 -15.54
CA SER A 113 2.48 30.85 -14.98
C SER A 113 3.57 31.88 -15.27
N GLN A 114 4.73 31.45 -15.78
CA GLN A 114 5.83 32.34 -16.14
C GLN A 114 5.80 32.85 -17.57
N ILE A 115 4.85 32.45 -18.35
CA ILE A 115 4.70 32.84 -19.76
C ILE A 115 3.94 34.19 -19.92
#